data_a08923ea599ae370e13421e7fd1d2e96
#
_entry.id   a08923ea599ae370e13421e7fd1d2e96
#
_cell.length_a   1.000
_cell.length_b   1.000
_cell.length_c   1.000
_cell.angle_alpha   90.00
_cell.angle_beta   90.00
_cell.angle_gamma   90.00
#
_symmetry.space_group_name_H-M   'P 1'
#
loop_
_entity.id
_entity.type
_entity.pdbx_description
1 polymer ?
#
loop_
_entity_poly.entity_id
_entity_poly.type
_entity_poly.pdbx_seq_one_letter_code
_entity_poly.pdbx_strand_id
1 'polypeptide(L)'
;RDRVGGRLWTDVIDGAMLELGGQWVSPDQQALIDTIDELGLETYSRYREGDSVYVGPDGKTSRFTGEMFPVSAATEKAIAEITERLDAMVAEIDPDRPWAHPKAAEWDAVTWDAWLRQQTDDDEAVRNLAFATGSAMLTKPTHAFSLLQSLLMAASAGSYSHLVDADFILDKRVVGGLQRVP
;
A
#
# COMPACT_ATOMS: atom_id res chain seq x y z
N ARG A 1 -29.38 7.53 4.93
CA ARG A 1 -28.05 8.06 5.25
C ARG A 1 -28.08 9.54 4.93
N ASP A 2 -27.33 10.32 5.67
CA ASP A 2 -27.32 11.78 5.67
C ASP A 2 -26.27 12.42 4.75
N ARG A 3 -25.41 11.59 4.16
CA ARG A 3 -24.37 12.03 3.21
C ARG A 3 -24.05 10.94 2.15
N VAL A 4 -23.49 11.38 1.04
CA VAL A 4 -22.89 10.54 0.00
C VAL A 4 -21.41 10.24 0.32
N GLY A 5 -20.77 9.39 -0.46
CA GLY A 5 -19.33 9.09 -0.36
C GLY A 5 -18.96 7.87 0.49
N GLY A 6 -19.86 7.35 1.33
CA GLY A 6 -19.59 6.13 2.10
C GLY A 6 -18.28 6.17 2.88
N ARG A 7 -17.26 5.48 2.37
CA ARG A 7 -15.89 5.41 2.95
C ARG A 7 -15.01 6.64 2.66
N LEU A 8 -15.49 7.58 1.85
CA LEU A 8 -14.88 8.89 1.67
C LEU A 8 -15.53 9.84 2.68
N TRP A 9 -14.72 10.48 3.51
CA TRP A 9 -15.20 11.44 4.50
C TRP A 9 -14.16 12.53 4.71
N THR A 10 -14.48 13.72 4.22
CA THR A 10 -13.70 14.94 4.46
C THR A 10 -14.45 15.78 5.49
N ASP A 11 -13.75 16.28 6.48
CA ASP A 11 -14.31 17.15 7.52
C ASP A 11 -13.38 18.32 7.83
N VAL A 12 -13.90 19.36 8.48
CA VAL A 12 -13.11 20.49 8.97
C VAL A 12 -13.15 20.49 10.49
N ILE A 13 -12.02 20.18 11.09
CA ILE A 13 -11.87 20.11 12.55
C ILE A 13 -10.85 21.19 12.96
N ASP A 14 -11.26 22.08 13.85
CA ASP A 14 -10.44 23.21 14.32
C ASP A 14 -9.86 24.08 13.19
N GLY A 15 -10.62 24.24 12.09
CA GLY A 15 -10.21 25.01 10.91
C GLY A 15 -9.29 24.29 9.94
N ALA A 16 -8.89 23.05 10.22
CA ALA A 16 -8.09 22.22 9.33
C ALA A 16 -8.96 21.20 8.59
N MET A 17 -8.77 21.10 7.27
CA MET A 17 -9.40 20.07 6.47
C MET A 17 -8.72 18.72 6.73
N LEU A 18 -9.50 17.74 7.16
CA LEU A 18 -9.05 16.38 7.45
C LEU A 18 -9.81 15.37 6.58
N GLU A 19 -9.05 14.43 6.04
CA GLU A 19 -9.61 13.24 5.39
C GLU A 19 -9.68 12.11 6.43
N LEU A 20 -10.90 11.75 6.81
CA LEU A 20 -11.19 10.69 7.78
C LEU A 20 -11.46 9.34 7.09
N GLY A 21 -11.36 9.30 5.77
CA GLY A 21 -11.56 8.13 4.92
C GLY A 21 -10.49 8.02 3.84
N GLY A 22 -10.86 7.50 2.66
CA GLY A 22 -10.00 7.48 1.48
C GLY A 22 -9.58 8.88 1.07
N GLN A 23 -8.33 9.06 0.67
CA GLN A 23 -7.78 10.39 0.42
C GLN A 23 -6.78 10.47 -0.73
N TRP A 24 -6.25 9.33 -1.18
CA TRP A 24 -5.14 9.31 -2.13
C TRP A 24 -5.60 9.04 -3.55
N VAL A 25 -4.91 9.65 -4.48
CA VAL A 25 -5.04 9.44 -5.93
C VAL A 25 -3.66 9.02 -6.43
N SER A 26 -3.56 7.78 -6.95
CA SER A 26 -2.35 7.27 -7.56
C SER A 26 -2.41 7.33 -9.10
N PRO A 27 -1.25 7.35 -9.79
CA PRO A 27 -1.20 7.53 -11.25
C PRO A 27 -1.89 6.43 -12.06
N ASP A 28 -2.09 5.25 -11.47
CA ASP A 28 -2.74 4.10 -12.10
C ASP A 28 -4.27 4.08 -11.96
N GLN A 29 -4.84 5.00 -11.17
CA GLN A 29 -6.29 5.09 -10.94
C GLN A 29 -6.98 5.92 -12.03
N GLN A 30 -6.86 5.52 -13.30
CA GLN A 30 -7.34 6.31 -14.44
C GLN A 30 -8.81 6.68 -14.34
N ALA A 31 -9.70 5.76 -13.93
CA ALA A 31 -11.13 6.04 -13.79
C ALA A 31 -11.41 7.12 -12.72
N LEU A 32 -10.63 7.17 -11.65
CA LEU A 32 -10.73 8.22 -10.64
C LEU A 32 -10.21 9.55 -11.18
N ILE A 33 -9.08 9.53 -11.88
CA ILE A 33 -8.47 10.72 -12.51
C ILE A 33 -9.44 11.33 -13.50
N ASP A 34 -10.00 10.53 -14.40
CA ASP A 34 -10.99 10.99 -15.41
C ASP A 34 -12.23 11.62 -14.73
N THR A 35 -12.70 11.03 -13.63
CA THR A 35 -13.83 11.57 -12.87
C THR A 35 -13.48 12.91 -12.19
N ILE A 36 -12.28 13.03 -11.62
CA ILE A 36 -11.79 14.28 -11.03
C ILE A 36 -11.75 15.39 -12.10
N ASP A 37 -11.24 15.07 -13.28
CA ASP A 37 -11.15 16.00 -14.41
C ASP A 37 -12.53 16.39 -14.95
N GLU A 38 -13.46 15.44 -15.10
CA GLU A 38 -14.84 15.67 -15.52
C GLU A 38 -15.58 16.62 -14.56
N LEU A 39 -15.33 16.49 -13.27
CA LEU A 39 -15.91 17.34 -12.23
C LEU A 39 -15.18 18.70 -12.10
N GLY A 40 -14.12 18.95 -12.84
CA GLY A 40 -13.31 20.16 -12.75
C GLY A 40 -12.65 20.35 -11.39
N LEU A 41 -12.31 19.25 -10.71
CA LEU A 41 -11.63 19.29 -9.43
C LEU A 41 -10.12 19.39 -9.60
N GLU A 42 -9.46 20.13 -8.73
CA GLU A 42 -8.00 20.26 -8.72
C GLU A 42 -7.37 19.25 -7.76
N THR A 43 -6.16 18.81 -8.10
CA THR A 43 -5.34 17.96 -7.22
C THR A 43 -4.06 18.67 -6.80
N TYR A 44 -3.48 18.23 -5.69
CA TYR A 44 -2.17 18.69 -5.21
C TYR A 44 -1.32 17.51 -4.76
N SER A 45 0.00 17.64 -4.90
CA SER A 45 0.94 16.59 -4.51
C SER A 45 1.02 16.41 -3.00
N ARG A 46 1.28 15.20 -2.56
CA ARG A 46 1.59 14.90 -1.15
C ARG A 46 2.75 15.77 -0.66
N TYR A 47 2.67 16.23 0.58
CA TYR A 47 3.81 16.90 1.23
C TYR A 47 4.93 15.88 1.45
N ARG A 48 6.13 16.21 0.97
CA ARG A 48 7.30 15.32 0.96
C ARG A 48 8.53 15.94 1.65
N GLU A 49 8.40 17.14 2.23
CA GLU A 49 9.52 17.80 2.88
C GLU A 49 9.66 17.35 4.34
N GLY A 50 10.92 17.26 4.80
CA GLY A 50 11.24 16.90 6.18
C GLY A 50 11.61 15.43 6.35
N ASP A 51 11.81 15.03 7.60
CA ASP A 51 12.17 13.68 8.00
C ASP A 51 10.94 12.82 8.28
N SER A 52 11.01 11.56 7.87
CA SER A 52 10.13 10.51 8.36
C SER A 52 10.62 9.95 9.69
N VAL A 53 9.74 9.29 10.42
CA VAL A 53 10.06 8.68 11.72
C VAL A 53 9.81 7.18 11.64
N TYR A 54 10.82 6.40 11.97
CA TYR A 54 10.74 4.94 12.09
C TYR A 54 10.86 4.53 13.55
N VAL A 55 9.96 3.66 14.00
CA VAL A 55 10.02 3.02 15.32
C VAL A 55 10.43 1.58 15.11
N GLY A 56 11.65 1.25 15.49
CA GLY A 56 12.22 -0.10 15.34
C GLY A 56 11.58 -1.15 16.25
N PRO A 57 11.93 -2.43 16.07
CA PRO A 57 11.43 -3.53 16.90
C PRO A 57 11.74 -3.38 18.38
N ASP A 58 12.83 -2.70 18.71
CA ASP A 58 13.28 -2.40 20.07
C ASP A 58 12.58 -1.16 20.69
N GLY A 59 11.62 -0.57 19.96
CA GLY A 59 10.89 0.64 20.38
C GLY A 59 11.67 1.94 20.22
N LYS A 60 12.92 1.89 19.72
CA LYS A 60 13.69 3.12 19.48
C LYS A 60 13.22 3.83 18.24
N THR A 61 13.24 5.15 18.33
CA THR A 61 12.85 6.04 17.25
C THR A 61 14.07 6.53 16.51
N SER A 62 14.04 6.45 15.17
CA SER A 62 15.02 7.06 14.28
C SER A 62 14.34 7.95 13.24
N ARG A 63 15.05 9.00 12.80
CA ARG A 63 14.62 9.85 11.69
C ARG A 63 15.36 9.45 10.42
N PHE A 64 14.67 9.52 9.30
CA PHE A 64 15.25 9.20 8.01
C PHE A 64 14.61 10.03 6.90
N THR A 65 15.33 10.15 5.78
CA THR A 65 14.84 10.74 4.53
C THR A 65 14.83 9.66 3.45
N GLY A 66 13.94 9.83 2.46
CA GLY A 66 13.77 8.83 1.40
C GLY A 66 12.75 7.76 1.78
N GLU A 67 12.67 6.70 0.99
CA GLU A 67 11.61 5.67 1.09
C GLU A 67 12.03 4.44 1.88
N MET A 68 13.33 4.15 1.90
CA MET A 68 13.85 3.00 2.62
C MET A 68 13.92 3.26 4.13
N PHE A 69 13.33 2.38 4.90
CA PHE A 69 13.45 2.43 6.36
C PHE A 69 14.90 2.28 6.81
N PRO A 70 15.30 2.91 7.92
CA PRO A 70 16.67 2.86 8.44
C PRO A 70 16.92 1.52 9.15
N VAL A 71 16.96 0.46 8.39
CA VAL A 71 17.22 -0.92 8.83
C VAL A 71 18.66 -1.33 8.57
N SER A 72 19.06 -2.51 9.03
CA SER A 72 20.41 -3.03 8.74
C SER A 72 20.56 -3.35 7.24
N ALA A 73 21.79 -3.32 6.71
CA ALA A 73 22.05 -3.71 5.33
C ALA A 73 21.64 -5.17 5.03
N ALA A 74 21.64 -6.05 6.04
CA ALA A 74 21.16 -7.42 5.90
C ALA A 74 19.64 -7.45 5.75
N THR A 75 18.92 -6.67 6.55
CA THR A 75 17.45 -6.52 6.48
C THR A 75 17.02 -5.89 5.15
N GLU A 76 17.72 -4.83 4.72
CA GLU A 76 17.47 -4.17 3.43
C GLU A 76 17.63 -5.17 2.27
N LYS A 77 18.70 -5.96 2.28
CA LYS A 77 18.93 -7.02 1.29
C LYS A 77 17.81 -8.07 1.30
N ALA A 78 17.39 -8.52 2.48
CA ALA A 78 16.30 -9.50 2.60
C ALA A 78 14.97 -8.94 2.03
N ILE A 79 14.64 -7.69 2.33
CA ILE A 79 13.46 -7.01 1.78
C ILE A 79 13.54 -6.94 0.25
N ALA A 80 14.70 -6.54 -0.30
CA ALA A 80 14.89 -6.43 -1.75
C ALA A 80 14.73 -7.77 -2.47
N GLU A 81 15.35 -8.85 -1.94
CA GLU A 81 15.25 -10.20 -2.51
C GLU A 81 13.83 -10.76 -2.48
N ILE A 82 13.08 -10.48 -1.40
CA ILE A 82 11.67 -10.88 -1.29
C ILE A 82 10.80 -10.07 -2.26
N THR A 83 11.04 -8.77 -2.38
CA THR A 83 10.34 -7.88 -3.31
C THR A 83 10.55 -8.33 -4.76
N GLU A 84 11.78 -8.60 -5.16
CA GLU A 84 12.09 -9.12 -6.50
C GLU A 84 11.35 -10.43 -6.80
N ARG A 85 11.30 -11.35 -5.82
CA ARG A 85 10.55 -12.61 -5.96
C ARG A 85 9.06 -12.36 -6.10
N LEU A 86 8.50 -11.43 -5.33
CA LEU A 86 7.09 -11.05 -5.44
C LEU A 86 6.78 -10.43 -6.80
N ASP A 87 7.63 -9.55 -7.31
CA ASP A 87 7.45 -8.94 -8.63
C ASP A 87 7.44 -10.00 -9.73
N ALA A 88 8.34 -10.99 -9.65
CA ALA A 88 8.33 -12.11 -10.59
C ALA A 88 7.03 -12.94 -10.52
N MET A 89 6.49 -13.19 -9.32
CA MET A 89 5.21 -13.90 -9.15
C MET A 89 4.04 -13.07 -9.64
N VAL A 90 4.03 -11.78 -9.38
CA VAL A 90 2.99 -10.83 -9.81
C VAL A 90 2.91 -10.75 -11.33
N ALA A 91 4.05 -10.77 -12.02
CA ALA A 91 4.09 -10.72 -13.49
C ALA A 91 3.39 -11.90 -14.18
N GLU A 92 3.15 -13.01 -13.46
CA GLU A 92 2.44 -14.18 -13.98
C GLU A 92 0.92 -14.13 -13.74
N ILE A 93 0.40 -13.14 -12.98
CA ILE A 93 -1.00 -13.05 -12.57
C ILE A 93 -1.79 -12.15 -13.52
N ASP A 94 -2.92 -12.69 -14.01
CA ASP A 94 -3.98 -11.89 -14.62
C ASP A 94 -4.82 -11.26 -13.49
N PRO A 95 -4.78 -9.93 -13.29
CA PRO A 95 -5.51 -9.28 -12.19
C PRO A 95 -7.04 -9.42 -12.31
N ASP A 96 -7.57 -9.64 -13.50
CA ASP A 96 -9.00 -9.87 -13.71
C ASP A 96 -9.43 -11.32 -13.40
N ARG A 97 -8.48 -12.27 -13.42
CA ARG A 97 -8.74 -13.70 -13.19
C ARG A 97 -7.62 -14.37 -12.39
N PRO A 98 -7.26 -13.89 -11.20
CA PRO A 98 -6.14 -14.43 -10.43
C PRO A 98 -6.30 -15.92 -10.09
N TRP A 99 -7.55 -16.38 -9.95
CA TRP A 99 -7.87 -17.79 -9.71
C TRP A 99 -7.56 -18.71 -10.89
N ALA A 100 -7.34 -18.18 -12.08
CA ALA A 100 -6.98 -18.97 -13.27
C ALA A 100 -5.49 -19.36 -13.30
N HIS A 101 -4.66 -18.78 -12.45
CA HIS A 101 -3.25 -19.13 -12.37
C HIS A 101 -3.07 -20.58 -11.89
N PRO A 102 -2.16 -21.39 -12.50
CA PRO A 102 -1.98 -22.80 -12.12
C PRO A 102 -1.68 -23.05 -10.64
N LYS A 103 -1.03 -22.10 -9.97
CA LYS A 103 -0.70 -22.13 -8.54
C LYS A 103 -1.71 -21.41 -7.65
N ALA A 104 -2.81 -20.91 -8.19
CA ALA A 104 -3.75 -20.10 -7.41
C ALA A 104 -4.23 -20.83 -6.14
N ALA A 105 -4.62 -22.10 -6.23
CA ALA A 105 -5.05 -22.87 -5.08
C ALA A 105 -3.95 -23.09 -4.03
N GLU A 106 -2.68 -23.27 -4.47
CA GLU A 106 -1.53 -23.38 -3.59
C GLU A 106 -1.28 -22.05 -2.85
N TRP A 107 -1.29 -20.95 -3.57
CA TRP A 107 -1.05 -19.62 -3.01
C TRP A 107 -2.21 -19.12 -2.12
N ASP A 108 -3.43 -19.56 -2.40
CA ASP A 108 -4.59 -19.24 -1.56
C ASP A 108 -4.63 -20.07 -0.26
N ALA A 109 -3.99 -21.23 -0.25
CA ALA A 109 -3.88 -22.07 0.94
C ALA A 109 -2.83 -21.62 1.97
N VAL A 110 -1.96 -20.66 1.60
CA VAL A 110 -0.89 -20.14 2.46
C VAL A 110 -1.21 -18.69 2.86
N THR A 111 -1.14 -18.39 4.17
CA THR A 111 -1.30 -17.01 4.64
C THR A 111 -0.09 -16.16 4.26
N TRP A 112 -0.30 -14.85 4.10
CA TRP A 112 0.78 -13.92 3.84
C TRP A 112 1.89 -13.99 4.91
N ASP A 113 1.52 -14.05 6.20
CA ASP A 113 2.49 -14.21 7.28
C ASP A 113 3.33 -15.49 7.17
N ALA A 114 2.67 -16.62 6.91
CA ALA A 114 3.37 -17.90 6.78
C ALA A 114 4.32 -17.92 5.58
N TRP A 115 3.93 -17.30 4.46
CA TRP A 115 4.78 -17.21 3.29
C TRP A 115 5.99 -16.32 3.55
N LEU A 116 5.83 -15.13 4.13
CA LEU A 116 6.95 -14.24 4.47
C LEU A 116 7.99 -14.93 5.36
N ARG A 117 7.54 -15.65 6.40
CA ARG A 117 8.43 -16.40 7.32
C ARG A 117 9.15 -17.57 6.67
N GLN A 118 8.70 -18.05 5.52
CA GLN A 118 9.40 -19.04 4.71
C GLN A 118 10.51 -18.41 3.84
N GLN A 119 10.50 -17.09 3.64
CA GLN A 119 11.45 -16.40 2.78
C GLN A 119 12.73 -15.98 3.53
N THR A 120 12.61 -15.67 4.80
CA THR A 120 13.73 -15.15 5.61
C THR A 120 13.50 -15.41 7.10
N ASP A 121 14.60 -15.56 7.83
CA ASP A 121 14.64 -15.59 9.31
C ASP A 121 14.77 -14.16 9.90
N ASP A 122 14.85 -13.11 9.08
CA ASP A 122 14.94 -11.73 9.54
C ASP A 122 13.55 -11.21 9.93
N ASP A 123 13.29 -11.16 11.25
CA ASP A 123 12.01 -10.70 11.79
C ASP A 123 11.71 -9.23 11.45
N GLU A 124 12.73 -8.38 11.26
CA GLU A 124 12.52 -6.97 10.90
C GLU A 124 12.11 -6.84 9.43
N ALA A 125 12.68 -7.63 8.53
CA ALA A 125 12.24 -7.71 7.14
C ALA A 125 10.80 -8.21 7.04
N VAL A 126 10.45 -9.29 7.75
CA VAL A 126 9.07 -9.81 7.82
C VAL A 126 8.13 -8.74 8.34
N ARG A 127 8.48 -8.04 9.42
CA ARG A 127 7.65 -7.00 10.04
C ARG A 127 7.36 -5.85 9.07
N ASN A 128 8.37 -5.38 8.33
CA ASN A 128 8.21 -4.26 7.40
C ASN A 128 7.34 -4.63 6.19
N LEU A 129 7.56 -5.79 5.58
CA LEU A 129 6.71 -6.28 4.49
C LEU A 129 5.28 -6.59 4.96
N ALA A 130 5.14 -7.15 6.17
CA ALA A 130 3.84 -7.41 6.79
C ALA A 130 3.07 -6.11 7.07
N PHE A 131 3.76 -5.06 7.54
CA PHE A 131 3.15 -3.74 7.75
C PHE A 131 2.65 -3.14 6.45
N ALA A 132 3.49 -3.10 5.41
CA ALA A 132 3.15 -2.48 4.14
C ALA A 132 1.87 -3.07 3.53
N THR A 133 1.79 -4.40 3.42
CA THR A 133 0.65 -5.07 2.77
C THR A 133 -0.54 -5.27 3.72
N GLY A 134 -0.29 -5.63 4.97
CA GLY A 134 -1.33 -5.94 5.94
C GLY A 134 -1.97 -4.71 6.55
N SER A 135 -1.25 -4.05 7.45
CA SER A 135 -1.79 -2.95 8.24
C SER A 135 -2.02 -1.69 7.43
N ALA A 136 -1.09 -1.33 6.54
CA ALA A 136 -1.17 -0.09 5.77
C ALA A 136 -2.23 -0.16 4.65
N MET A 137 -2.30 -1.28 3.91
CA MET A 137 -3.20 -1.38 2.75
C MET A 137 -4.49 -2.13 3.05
N LEU A 138 -4.40 -3.37 3.55
CA LEU A 138 -5.59 -4.19 3.80
C LEU A 138 -6.28 -3.92 5.14
N THR A 139 -5.63 -3.18 6.04
CA THR A 139 -6.11 -2.96 7.41
C THR A 139 -6.42 -4.27 8.15
N LYS A 140 -5.65 -5.32 7.85
CA LYS A 140 -5.80 -6.67 8.39
C LYS A 140 -4.47 -7.22 8.89
N PRO A 141 -4.50 -8.10 9.89
CA PRO A 141 -3.31 -8.86 10.27
C PRO A 141 -2.95 -9.86 9.16
N THR A 142 -1.66 -10.08 8.94
CA THR A 142 -1.11 -10.86 7.82
C THR A 142 -1.50 -12.35 7.81
N HIS A 143 -1.94 -12.88 8.94
CA HIS A 143 -2.49 -14.24 9.02
C HIS A 143 -3.96 -14.35 8.56
N ALA A 144 -4.64 -13.22 8.29
CA ALA A 144 -6.06 -13.18 7.97
C ALA A 144 -6.35 -13.12 6.45
N PHE A 145 -5.31 -13.18 5.61
CA PHE A 145 -5.44 -13.22 4.16
C PHE A 145 -4.32 -14.06 3.53
N SER A 146 -4.59 -14.53 2.32
CA SER A 146 -3.68 -15.44 1.61
C SER A 146 -2.56 -14.71 0.86
N LEU A 147 -1.52 -15.45 0.49
CA LEU A 147 -0.52 -15.01 -0.47
C LEU A 147 -1.17 -14.57 -1.79
N LEU A 148 -2.14 -15.34 -2.30
CA LEU A 148 -2.84 -15.00 -3.56
C LEU A 148 -3.52 -13.64 -3.47
N GLN A 149 -4.12 -13.29 -2.33
CA GLN A 149 -4.74 -11.97 -2.13
C GLN A 149 -3.70 -10.85 -2.17
N SER A 150 -2.51 -11.07 -1.60
CA SER A 150 -1.40 -10.10 -1.65
C SER A 150 -0.89 -9.91 -3.08
N LEU A 151 -0.73 -11.01 -3.81
CA LEU A 151 -0.30 -11.00 -5.20
C LEU A 151 -1.33 -10.33 -6.13
N LEU A 152 -2.63 -10.58 -5.93
CA LEU A 152 -3.70 -9.92 -6.67
C LEU A 152 -3.65 -8.41 -6.47
N MET A 153 -3.48 -7.96 -5.23
CA MET A 153 -3.39 -6.53 -4.94
C MET A 153 -2.18 -5.88 -5.62
N ALA A 154 -1.04 -6.56 -5.60
CA ALA A 154 0.16 -6.10 -6.28
C ALA A 154 0.01 -6.12 -7.82
N ALA A 155 -0.64 -7.15 -8.38
CA ALA A 155 -0.92 -7.23 -9.81
C ALA A 155 -1.84 -6.10 -10.28
N SER A 156 -2.79 -5.67 -9.45
CA SER A 156 -3.66 -4.53 -9.73
C SER A 156 -2.91 -3.19 -9.74
N ALA A 157 -1.77 -3.09 -9.05
CA ALA A 157 -0.85 -1.95 -9.09
C ALA A 157 0.28 -2.12 -10.13
N GLY A 158 0.30 -3.23 -10.86
CA GLY A 158 1.31 -3.56 -11.86
C GLY A 158 2.53 -4.32 -11.32
N SER A 159 2.93 -4.10 -10.08
CA SER A 159 4.01 -4.83 -9.40
C SER A 159 3.90 -4.68 -7.88
N TYR A 160 4.61 -5.53 -7.14
CA TYR A 160 4.72 -5.38 -5.69
C TYR A 160 5.57 -4.15 -5.34
N SER A 161 6.62 -3.88 -6.10
CA SER A 161 7.44 -2.67 -5.94
C SER A 161 6.60 -1.39 -6.04
N HIS A 162 5.70 -1.28 -7.02
CA HIS A 162 4.78 -0.14 -7.13
C HIS A 162 3.78 -0.09 -5.97
N LEU A 163 3.26 -1.25 -5.55
CA LEU A 163 2.30 -1.32 -4.45
C LEU A 163 2.86 -0.75 -3.14
N VAL A 164 4.15 -0.93 -2.88
CA VAL A 164 4.81 -0.44 -1.65
C VAL A 164 5.53 0.89 -1.82
N ASP A 165 5.60 1.42 -3.03
CA ASP A 165 6.14 2.74 -3.32
C ASP A 165 5.15 3.82 -2.87
N ALA A 166 5.48 4.48 -1.77
CA ALA A 166 4.64 5.52 -1.20
C ALA A 166 4.51 6.74 -2.12
N ASP A 167 5.49 7.03 -2.96
CA ASP A 167 5.42 8.12 -3.92
C ASP A 167 4.53 7.80 -5.11
N PHE A 168 4.32 6.52 -5.40
CA PHE A 168 3.37 6.06 -6.41
C PHE A 168 1.94 5.99 -5.86
N ILE A 169 1.71 5.22 -4.79
CA ILE A 169 0.34 4.97 -4.29
C ILE A 169 -0.25 6.14 -3.50
N LEU A 170 0.57 7.00 -2.92
CA LEU A 170 0.16 8.15 -2.11
C LEU A 170 0.58 9.47 -2.81
N ASP A 171 0.39 9.58 -4.14
CA ASP A 171 0.93 10.69 -4.94
C ASP A 171 0.17 12.00 -4.69
N LYS A 172 -1.16 12.02 -4.92
CA LYS A 172 -1.96 13.25 -4.91
C LYS A 172 -3.16 13.17 -3.98
N ARG A 173 -3.68 14.34 -3.67
CA ARG A 173 -4.95 14.55 -2.96
C ARG A 173 -5.80 15.55 -3.72
N VAL A 174 -7.12 15.50 -3.51
CA VAL A 174 -8.08 16.45 -4.11
C VAL A 174 -8.18 17.69 -3.25
N VAL A 175 -8.13 18.87 -3.88
CA VAL A 175 -8.37 20.15 -3.22
C VAL A 175 -9.81 20.20 -2.67
N GLY A 176 -9.94 20.42 -1.39
CA GLY A 176 -11.24 20.39 -0.69
C GLY A 176 -11.73 19.00 -0.32
N GLY A 177 -10.92 17.97 -0.55
CA GLY A 177 -11.14 16.59 -0.10
C GLY A 177 -11.76 15.67 -1.15
N LEU A 178 -11.43 14.38 -1.05
CA LEU A 178 -11.87 13.35 -2.00
C LEU A 178 -13.40 13.10 -1.93
N GLN A 179 -14.07 13.48 -0.85
CA GLN A 179 -15.53 13.40 -0.74
C GLN A 179 -16.27 14.30 -1.76
N ARG A 180 -15.57 15.16 -2.47
CA ARG A 180 -16.15 15.97 -3.56
C ARG A 180 -16.40 15.17 -4.86
N VAL A 181 -15.83 13.97 -4.96
CA VAL A 181 -16.01 13.10 -6.15
C VAL A 181 -17.38 12.46 -6.23
N PRO A 182 -17.97 11.84 -5.16
CA PRO A 182 -19.32 11.30 -5.20
C PRO A 182 -20.38 12.38 -5.03
#